data_ee894bef21997775576babd79071aeec
#
_entry.id   ee894bef21997775576babd79071aeec
#
_cell.length_a   1.000
_cell.length_b   1.000
_cell.length_c   1.000
_cell.angle_alpha   90.00
_cell.angle_beta   90.00
_cell.angle_gamma   90.00
#
_symmetry.space_group_name_H-M   'P 1'
#
loop_
_entity.id
_entity.type
_entity.pdbx_description
1 polymer ?
#
loop_
_entity_poly.entity_id
_entity_poly.type
_entity_poly.pdbx_seq_one_letter_code
_entity_poly.pdbx_strand_id
1 'polypeptide(L)'
;MDRILEKKPFIIRYRNYLIAGVVFLAFLIYVVVNSMGGRKLRTEADQLSVETVRQDKFLEYVDAEGIVQPILTLKVNTREGGSVDKIIGEEGVMLEKGDTILILTNPELIRSIDDQRDDLDKQITAFREKAIEMEQKSLNLKQQVLQAAYELERLEKSYVLDQEEYKMGVKSKAQLEVARDEYEYKKKSTALQLEGLQHDSTVTVIRKELMQGDLEREKKKFARACERLDKLVVRAPVKGQLSFVKVTTGQQVGPNE
;
A
#
# COMPACT_ATOMS: atom_id res chain seq x y z
N MET A 1 65.16 12.00 -47.05
CA MET A 1 65.47 10.58 -46.92
C MET A 1 64.51 9.99 -45.89
N ASP A 2 63.39 9.52 -46.38
CA ASP A 2 62.37 8.88 -45.57
C ASP A 2 62.72 7.40 -45.40
N ARG A 3 62.84 6.98 -44.14
CA ARG A 3 63.01 5.56 -43.79
C ARG A 3 61.60 5.03 -43.48
N ILE A 4 61.10 4.19 -44.34
CA ILE A 4 59.90 3.40 -44.13
C ILE A 4 60.15 2.33 -43.08
N LEU A 5 59.48 2.43 -41.94
CA LEU A 5 59.48 1.40 -40.90
C LEU A 5 58.48 0.33 -41.25
N GLU A 6 58.90 -0.88 -41.56
CA GLU A 6 58.05 -2.05 -41.80
C GLU A 6 57.29 -2.42 -40.52
N LYS A 7 55.93 -2.45 -40.61
CA LYS A 7 55.07 -2.91 -39.54
C LYS A 7 55.19 -4.44 -39.39
N LYS A 8 55.71 -4.87 -38.25
CA LYS A 8 55.73 -6.30 -37.90
C LYS A 8 54.31 -6.87 -37.90
N PRO A 9 54.08 -8.10 -38.43
CA PRO A 9 52.75 -8.70 -38.48
C PRO A 9 52.20 -8.90 -37.07
N PHE A 10 50.90 -8.70 -36.95
CA PHE A 10 50.09 -8.69 -35.71
C PHE A 10 50.33 -9.91 -34.82
N ILE A 11 50.59 -11.08 -35.40
CA ILE A 11 50.83 -12.34 -34.69
C ILE A 11 52.11 -12.32 -33.83
N ILE A 12 53.16 -11.59 -34.25
CA ILE A 12 54.41 -11.54 -33.52
C ILE A 12 54.31 -10.62 -32.29
N ARG A 13 53.45 -9.61 -32.36
CA ARG A 13 53.26 -8.64 -31.27
C ARG A 13 52.47 -9.21 -30.09
N TYR A 14 51.59 -10.19 -30.35
CA TYR A 14 50.75 -10.80 -29.35
C TYR A 14 51.06 -12.26 -29.05
N ARG A 15 52.21 -12.78 -29.52
CA ARG A 15 52.62 -14.18 -29.36
C ARG A 15 52.59 -14.63 -27.92
N ASN A 16 53.05 -13.79 -26.98
CA ASN A 16 53.09 -14.12 -25.56
C ASN A 16 51.68 -14.18 -24.94
N TYR A 17 50.76 -13.32 -25.41
CA TYR A 17 49.35 -13.36 -24.96
C TYR A 17 48.61 -14.54 -25.57
N LEU A 18 48.91 -14.94 -26.81
CA LEU A 18 48.34 -16.14 -27.43
C LEU A 18 48.83 -17.41 -26.68
N ILE A 19 50.10 -17.47 -26.34
CA ILE A 19 50.64 -18.59 -25.56
C ILE A 19 49.97 -18.62 -24.16
N ALA A 20 49.85 -17.49 -23.49
CA ALA A 20 49.17 -17.40 -22.19
C ALA A 20 47.71 -17.82 -22.28
N GLY A 21 46.99 -17.45 -23.34
CA GLY A 21 45.59 -17.86 -23.62
C GLY A 21 45.45 -19.36 -23.79
N VAL A 22 46.37 -19.98 -24.56
CA VAL A 22 46.37 -21.44 -24.78
C VAL A 22 46.69 -22.19 -23.48
N VAL A 23 47.63 -21.72 -22.69
CA VAL A 23 47.97 -22.31 -21.39
C VAL A 23 46.81 -22.20 -20.42
N PHE A 24 46.11 -21.05 -20.40
CA PHE A 24 44.93 -20.84 -19.56
C PHE A 24 43.75 -21.75 -20.00
N LEU A 25 43.54 -21.90 -21.31
CA LEU A 25 42.52 -22.79 -21.83
C LEU A 25 42.83 -24.27 -21.51
N ALA A 26 44.09 -24.69 -21.64
CA ALA A 26 44.54 -26.02 -21.25
C ALA A 26 44.36 -26.27 -19.75
N PHE A 27 44.62 -25.28 -18.92
CA PHE A 27 44.43 -25.32 -17.46
C PHE A 27 42.90 -25.45 -17.12
N LEU A 28 42.05 -24.70 -17.81
CA LEU A 28 40.58 -24.82 -17.66
C LEU A 28 40.08 -26.23 -18.04
N ILE A 29 40.56 -26.76 -19.17
CA ILE A 29 40.22 -28.12 -19.60
C ILE A 29 40.70 -29.14 -18.56
N TYR A 30 41.91 -28.98 -18.04
CA TYR A 30 42.45 -29.86 -16.99
C TYR A 30 41.59 -29.82 -15.73
N VAL A 31 41.19 -28.65 -15.26
CA VAL A 31 40.30 -28.48 -14.08
C VAL A 31 38.95 -29.14 -14.32
N VAL A 32 38.35 -28.95 -15.51
CA VAL A 32 37.03 -29.55 -15.85
C VAL A 32 37.14 -31.08 -15.90
N VAL A 33 38.16 -31.63 -16.56
CA VAL A 33 38.36 -33.09 -16.65
C VAL A 33 38.63 -33.70 -15.27
N ASN A 34 39.40 -33.00 -14.44
CA ASN A 34 39.71 -33.49 -13.08
C ASN A 34 38.53 -33.33 -12.13
N SER A 35 37.64 -32.32 -12.36
CA SER A 35 36.40 -32.10 -11.61
C SER A 35 35.27 -33.06 -12.00
N MET A 36 35.23 -33.53 -13.26
CA MET A 36 34.27 -34.53 -13.73
C MET A 36 34.67 -35.97 -13.40
N GLY A 37 35.89 -36.18 -12.88
CA GLY A 37 36.29 -37.48 -12.30
C GLY A 37 35.49 -37.76 -11.03
N GLY A 38 34.35 -38.42 -11.17
CA GLY A 38 33.52 -38.79 -10.06
C GLY A 38 34.35 -39.54 -9.00
N ARG A 39 34.28 -39.00 -7.75
CA ARG A 39 34.87 -39.67 -6.60
C ARG A 39 34.26 -41.07 -6.48
N LYS A 40 34.98 -42.07 -6.95
CA LYS A 40 34.61 -43.46 -6.71
C LYS A 40 34.91 -43.73 -5.23
N LEU A 41 33.89 -43.86 -4.44
CA LEU A 41 34.00 -44.40 -3.11
C LEU A 41 34.50 -45.83 -3.22
N ARG A 42 35.78 -46.04 -2.90
CA ARG A 42 36.30 -47.38 -2.69
C ARG A 42 35.88 -47.81 -1.29
N THR A 43 34.86 -48.60 -1.22
CA THR A 43 34.46 -49.27 0.01
C THR A 43 35.14 -50.64 0.02
N GLU A 44 35.89 -50.93 1.06
CA GLU A 44 36.50 -52.26 1.24
C GLU A 44 35.44 -53.27 1.51
N ALA A 45 35.52 -54.43 0.89
CA ALA A 45 34.54 -55.48 0.97
C ALA A 45 34.27 -55.97 2.40
N ASP A 46 35.28 -55.81 3.28
CA ASP A 46 35.16 -56.18 4.70
C ASP A 46 34.25 -55.27 5.55
N GLN A 47 33.93 -54.12 5.01
CA GLN A 47 33.01 -53.16 5.67
C GLN A 47 31.54 -53.28 5.19
N LEU A 48 31.29 -54.16 4.24
CA LEU A 48 29.96 -54.42 3.72
C LEU A 48 29.44 -55.78 4.23
N SER A 49 28.51 -55.73 5.13
CA SER A 49 27.74 -56.94 5.49
C SER A 49 26.67 -57.17 4.42
N VAL A 50 26.87 -58.16 3.58
CA VAL A 50 25.89 -58.57 2.58
C VAL A 50 25.16 -59.78 3.11
N GLU A 51 23.92 -59.57 3.53
CA GLU A 51 23.05 -60.63 3.97
C GLU A 51 21.91 -60.86 2.96
N THR A 52 21.56 -62.11 2.77
CA THR A 52 20.40 -62.47 1.96
C THR A 52 19.13 -62.16 2.72
N VAL A 53 18.30 -61.30 2.15
CA VAL A 53 16.97 -60.99 2.73
C VAL A 53 16.12 -62.25 2.72
N ARG A 54 15.83 -62.76 3.89
CA ARG A 54 14.82 -63.82 4.08
C ARG A 54 13.53 -63.16 4.47
N GLN A 55 12.44 -63.53 3.81
CA GLN A 55 11.11 -63.10 4.20
C GLN A 55 10.63 -64.01 5.34
N ASP A 56 10.84 -63.53 6.55
CA ASP A 56 10.29 -64.16 7.74
C ASP A 56 9.50 -63.15 8.56
N LYS A 57 8.50 -63.61 9.29
CA LYS A 57 7.73 -62.72 10.17
C LYS A 57 8.55 -62.45 11.42
N PHE A 58 9.24 -61.32 11.45
CA PHE A 58 9.83 -60.81 12.67
C PHE A 58 8.74 -60.08 13.45
N LEU A 59 8.31 -60.64 14.55
CA LEU A 59 7.33 -60.01 15.46
C LEU A 59 8.03 -59.84 16.80
N GLU A 60 8.56 -58.68 17.00
CA GLU A 60 9.06 -58.24 18.29
C GLU A 60 7.98 -57.42 18.98
N TYR A 61 7.44 -57.91 20.06
CA TYR A 61 6.47 -57.21 20.90
C TYR A 61 7.24 -56.56 22.04
N VAL A 62 7.26 -55.23 22.05
CA VAL A 62 7.77 -54.48 23.17
C VAL A 62 6.57 -53.89 23.90
N ASP A 63 6.33 -54.39 25.10
CA ASP A 63 5.32 -53.81 25.98
C ASP A 63 5.86 -52.49 26.52
N ALA A 64 5.28 -51.37 26.05
CA ALA A 64 5.63 -50.04 26.50
C ALA A 64 4.43 -49.41 27.21
N GLU A 65 4.59 -49.13 28.49
CA GLU A 65 3.64 -48.26 29.20
C GLU A 65 3.89 -46.80 28.77
N GLY A 66 2.83 -46.15 28.32
CA GLY A 66 2.90 -44.73 27.88
C GLY A 66 1.66 -43.95 28.28
N ILE A 67 1.84 -42.70 28.59
CA ILE A 67 0.75 -41.78 28.82
C ILE A 67 0.50 -41.03 27.50
N VAL A 68 -0.73 -41.14 27.00
CA VAL A 68 -1.13 -40.39 25.81
C VAL A 68 -1.31 -38.94 26.18
N GLN A 69 -0.51 -38.09 25.59
CA GLN A 69 -0.61 -36.62 25.75
C GLN A 69 -0.94 -35.97 24.41
N PRO A 70 -1.71 -34.92 24.41
CA PRO A 70 -1.97 -34.19 23.17
C PRO A 70 -0.65 -33.57 22.62
N ILE A 71 -0.46 -33.65 21.30
CA ILE A 71 0.73 -33.11 20.61
C ILE A 71 0.85 -31.63 20.83
N LEU A 72 -0.30 -30.90 20.90
CA LEU A 72 -0.36 -29.47 21.08
C LEU A 72 -1.57 -29.11 21.96
N THR A 73 -1.33 -28.32 23.00
CA THR A 73 -2.38 -27.73 23.81
C THR A 73 -2.32 -26.21 23.61
N LEU A 74 -3.38 -25.64 23.06
CA LEU A 74 -3.52 -24.20 22.87
C LEU A 74 -4.45 -23.62 23.93
N LYS A 75 -3.98 -22.58 24.60
CA LYS A 75 -4.85 -21.74 25.46
C LYS A 75 -5.41 -20.62 24.59
N VAL A 76 -6.73 -20.50 24.58
CA VAL A 76 -7.45 -19.43 23.89
C VAL A 76 -7.86 -18.40 24.92
N ASN A 77 -7.21 -17.25 24.87
CA ASN A 77 -7.51 -16.13 25.77
C ASN A 77 -8.44 -15.14 25.06
N THR A 78 -9.26 -14.46 25.85
CA THR A 78 -10.12 -13.37 25.37
C THR A 78 -9.26 -12.17 24.97
N ARG A 79 -9.52 -11.60 23.81
CA ARG A 79 -8.78 -10.39 23.35
C ARG A 79 -9.40 -9.10 23.84
N GLU A 80 -10.71 -9.11 24.09
CA GLU A 80 -11.48 -7.99 24.63
C GLU A 80 -12.16 -8.43 25.92
N GLY A 81 -12.27 -7.53 26.87
CA GLY A 81 -13.00 -7.78 28.11
C GLY A 81 -14.52 -7.67 27.92
N GLY A 82 -15.26 -8.39 28.71
CA GLY A 82 -16.71 -8.37 28.70
C GLY A 82 -17.33 -9.37 29.67
N SER A 83 -18.66 -9.43 29.72
CA SER A 83 -19.40 -10.45 30.43
C SER A 83 -19.70 -11.61 29.51
N VAL A 84 -19.57 -12.83 29.99
CA VAL A 84 -19.91 -14.05 29.23
C VAL A 84 -21.41 -14.11 29.06
N ASP A 85 -21.88 -13.91 27.83
CA ASP A 85 -23.27 -14.00 27.47
C ASP A 85 -23.71 -15.47 27.29
N LYS A 86 -22.97 -16.19 26.47
CA LYS A 86 -23.29 -17.59 26.17
C LYS A 86 -22.03 -18.40 25.89
N ILE A 87 -21.99 -19.61 26.46
CA ILE A 87 -21.01 -20.64 26.14
C ILE A 87 -21.67 -21.62 25.16
N ILE A 88 -21.07 -21.81 23.98
CA ILE A 88 -21.57 -22.65 22.89
C ILE A 88 -20.75 -23.95 22.81
N GLY A 89 -19.43 -23.83 23.04
CA GLY A 89 -18.53 -25.00 23.00
C GLY A 89 -18.73 -25.89 24.20
N GLU A 90 -19.07 -27.14 23.95
CA GLU A 90 -19.16 -28.16 25.01
C GLU A 90 -17.80 -28.85 25.21
N GLU A 91 -17.47 -29.17 26.45
CA GLU A 91 -16.23 -29.85 26.80
C GLU A 91 -16.19 -31.27 26.16
N GLY A 92 -15.04 -31.62 25.64
CA GLY A 92 -14.86 -32.93 24.99
C GLY A 92 -15.25 -32.96 23.50
N VAL A 93 -15.91 -31.95 22.96
CA VAL A 93 -16.36 -31.90 21.55
C VAL A 93 -15.20 -31.53 20.64
N MET A 94 -15.18 -32.12 19.44
CA MET A 94 -14.27 -31.74 18.35
C MET A 94 -14.75 -30.48 17.67
N LEU A 95 -13.93 -29.44 17.69
CA LEU A 95 -14.18 -28.17 17.02
C LEU A 95 -13.35 -28.06 15.76
N GLU A 96 -13.88 -27.41 14.76
CA GLU A 96 -13.15 -26.98 13.57
C GLU A 96 -12.59 -25.56 13.75
N LYS A 97 -11.61 -25.20 12.93
CA LYS A 97 -11.07 -23.84 12.95
C LYS A 97 -12.18 -22.82 12.60
N GLY A 98 -12.42 -21.90 13.50
CA GLY A 98 -13.42 -20.85 13.35
C GLY A 98 -14.72 -21.09 14.12
N ASP A 99 -14.94 -22.30 14.66
CA ASP A 99 -16.11 -22.60 15.47
C ASP A 99 -16.15 -21.72 16.72
N THR A 100 -17.36 -21.25 17.06
CA THR A 100 -17.56 -20.38 18.21
C THR A 100 -17.55 -21.17 19.51
N ILE A 101 -16.66 -20.78 20.44
CA ILE A 101 -16.57 -21.38 21.77
C ILE A 101 -17.48 -20.66 22.75
N LEU A 102 -17.37 -19.33 22.84
CA LEU A 102 -18.18 -18.51 23.70
C LEU A 102 -18.41 -17.11 23.10
N ILE A 103 -19.44 -16.45 23.55
CA ILE A 103 -19.79 -15.09 23.16
C ILE A 103 -19.72 -14.21 24.41
N LEU A 104 -18.98 -13.10 24.27
CA LEU A 104 -18.92 -12.04 25.27
C LEU A 104 -19.84 -10.90 24.87
N THR A 105 -20.36 -10.20 25.85
CA THR A 105 -21.04 -8.92 25.65
C THR A 105 -20.30 -7.82 26.38
N ASN A 106 -20.17 -6.67 25.74
CA ASN A 106 -19.54 -5.47 26.31
C ASN A 106 -20.31 -4.23 25.89
N PRO A 107 -21.30 -3.80 26.70
CA PRO A 107 -22.14 -2.65 26.37
C PRO A 107 -21.37 -1.34 26.22
N GLU A 108 -20.26 -1.16 26.95
CA GLU A 108 -19.43 0.05 26.86
C GLU A 108 -18.70 0.10 25.50
N LEU A 109 -18.18 -1.03 25.06
CA LEU A 109 -17.55 -1.13 23.72
C LEU A 109 -18.56 -0.85 22.63
N ILE A 110 -19.79 -1.40 22.71
CA ILE A 110 -20.85 -1.18 21.73
C ILE A 110 -21.17 0.32 21.66
N ARG A 111 -21.42 0.96 22.81
CA ARG A 111 -21.67 2.42 22.86
C ARG A 111 -20.53 3.24 22.28
N SER A 112 -19.31 2.89 22.62
CA SER A 112 -18.12 3.57 22.10
C SER A 112 -18.01 3.47 20.57
N ILE A 113 -18.48 2.37 19.99
CA ILE A 113 -18.49 2.18 18.53
C ILE A 113 -19.64 2.96 17.88
N ASP A 114 -20.80 2.98 18.52
CA ASP A 114 -21.92 3.81 18.08
C ASP A 114 -21.55 5.29 18.07
N ASP A 115 -20.91 5.79 19.15
CA ASP A 115 -20.40 7.17 19.20
C ASP A 115 -19.40 7.46 18.08
N GLN A 116 -18.48 6.53 17.80
CA GLN A 116 -17.51 6.68 16.71
C GLN A 116 -18.18 6.65 15.34
N ARG A 117 -19.26 5.89 15.17
CA ARG A 117 -20.06 5.89 13.94
C ARG A 117 -20.73 7.25 13.73
N ASP A 118 -21.36 7.78 14.79
CA ASP A 118 -22.01 9.09 14.73
C ASP A 118 -21.03 10.20 14.40
N ASP A 119 -19.82 10.13 14.97
CA ASP A 119 -18.74 11.09 14.68
C ASP A 119 -18.24 10.97 13.24
N LEU A 120 -18.12 9.75 12.72
CA LEU A 120 -17.78 9.53 11.31
C LEU A 120 -18.86 10.10 10.38
N ASP A 121 -20.14 9.88 10.68
CA ASP A 121 -21.25 10.40 9.89
C ASP A 121 -21.29 11.93 9.90
N LYS A 122 -21.03 12.57 11.05
CA LYS A 122 -20.85 14.03 11.14
C LYS A 122 -19.71 14.53 10.24
N GLN A 123 -18.57 13.83 10.26
CA GLN A 123 -17.42 14.22 9.42
C GLN A 123 -17.70 14.01 7.93
N ILE A 124 -18.41 12.95 7.54
CA ILE A 124 -18.86 12.72 6.16
C ILE A 124 -19.77 13.88 5.70
N THR A 125 -20.68 14.30 6.57
CA THR A 125 -21.61 15.39 6.27
C THR A 125 -20.86 16.71 6.12
N ALA A 126 -19.97 17.04 7.08
CA ALA A 126 -19.14 18.24 7.01
C ALA A 126 -18.22 18.27 5.77
N PHE A 127 -17.68 17.11 5.37
CA PHE A 127 -16.92 16.97 4.14
C PHE A 127 -17.76 17.31 2.91
N ARG A 128 -18.99 16.78 2.83
CA ARG A 128 -19.92 17.05 1.70
C ARG A 128 -20.30 18.52 1.62
N GLU A 129 -20.67 19.12 2.76
CA GLU A 129 -20.98 20.55 2.84
C GLU A 129 -19.83 21.41 2.35
N LYS A 130 -18.61 21.11 2.83
CA LYS A 130 -17.41 21.84 2.44
C LYS A 130 -17.05 21.67 0.97
N ALA A 131 -17.26 20.47 0.42
CA ALA A 131 -17.06 20.20 -1.00
C ALA A 131 -18.02 21.03 -1.87
N ILE A 132 -19.28 21.11 -1.47
CA ILE A 132 -20.30 21.94 -2.16
C ILE A 132 -19.94 23.42 -2.08
N GLU A 133 -19.55 23.93 -0.91
CA GLU A 133 -19.10 25.32 -0.72
C GLU A 133 -17.92 25.65 -1.65
N MET A 134 -16.92 24.78 -1.72
CA MET A 134 -15.77 24.96 -2.59
C MET A 134 -16.16 24.97 -4.08
N GLU A 135 -17.09 24.11 -4.47
CA GLU A 135 -17.58 24.06 -5.85
C GLU A 135 -18.36 25.33 -6.22
N GLN A 136 -19.24 25.80 -5.34
CA GLN A 136 -19.97 27.07 -5.54
C GLN A 136 -19.01 28.25 -5.66
N LYS A 137 -17.99 28.31 -4.79
CA LYS A 137 -16.96 29.34 -4.87
C LYS A 137 -16.22 29.30 -6.20
N SER A 138 -15.82 28.11 -6.65
CA SER A 138 -15.15 27.92 -7.95
C SER A 138 -16.02 28.38 -9.12
N LEU A 139 -17.32 28.05 -9.10
CA LEU A 139 -18.26 28.50 -10.13
C LEU A 139 -18.40 30.01 -10.15
N ASN A 140 -18.54 30.65 -8.99
CA ASN A 140 -18.63 32.12 -8.87
C ASN A 140 -17.38 32.79 -9.41
N LEU A 141 -16.18 32.29 -9.09
CA LEU A 141 -14.92 32.81 -9.62
C LEU A 141 -14.81 32.65 -11.13
N LYS A 142 -15.21 31.51 -11.68
CA LYS A 142 -15.27 31.28 -13.13
C LYS A 142 -16.20 32.27 -13.82
N GLN A 143 -17.37 32.53 -13.23
CA GLN A 143 -18.31 33.51 -13.75
C GLN A 143 -17.71 34.92 -13.75
N GLN A 144 -17.02 35.34 -12.66
CA GLN A 144 -16.36 36.63 -12.57
C GLN A 144 -15.25 36.77 -13.62
N VAL A 145 -14.43 35.74 -13.82
CA VAL A 145 -13.37 35.77 -14.86
C VAL A 145 -13.98 35.86 -16.25
N LEU A 146 -15.08 35.11 -16.51
CA LEU A 146 -15.77 35.20 -17.81
C LEU A 146 -16.34 36.60 -18.07
N GLN A 147 -16.95 37.25 -17.07
CA GLN A 147 -17.42 38.60 -17.17
C GLN A 147 -16.26 39.61 -17.43
N ALA A 148 -15.16 39.45 -16.68
CA ALA A 148 -13.97 40.30 -16.87
C ALA A 148 -13.35 40.10 -18.25
N ALA A 149 -13.31 38.90 -18.78
CA ALA A 149 -12.81 38.58 -20.12
C ALA A 149 -13.69 39.24 -21.20
N TYR A 150 -15.01 39.15 -21.06
CA TYR A 150 -15.95 39.81 -21.98
C TYR A 150 -15.82 41.32 -21.99
N GLU A 151 -15.70 41.93 -20.79
CA GLU A 151 -15.46 43.39 -20.70
C GLU A 151 -14.12 43.77 -21.32
N LEU A 152 -13.06 42.98 -21.13
CA LEU A 152 -11.76 43.21 -21.76
C LEU A 152 -11.89 43.17 -23.29
N GLU A 153 -12.56 42.21 -23.85
CA GLU A 153 -12.78 42.10 -25.30
C GLU A 153 -13.56 43.32 -25.83
N ARG A 154 -14.56 43.79 -25.07
CA ARG A 154 -15.31 44.97 -25.42
C ARG A 154 -14.42 46.23 -25.44
N LEU A 155 -13.60 46.40 -24.42
CA LEU A 155 -12.68 47.55 -24.34
C LEU A 155 -11.59 47.45 -25.40
N GLU A 156 -11.10 46.27 -25.75
CA GLU A 156 -10.15 46.10 -26.85
C GLU A 156 -10.73 46.55 -28.17
N LYS A 157 -11.97 46.12 -28.50
CA LYS A 157 -12.67 46.57 -29.71
C LYS A 157 -12.89 48.09 -29.71
N SER A 158 -13.27 48.71 -28.58
CA SER A 158 -13.41 50.14 -28.44
C SER A 158 -12.09 50.88 -28.65
N TYR A 159 -11.01 50.39 -28.05
CA TYR A 159 -9.67 50.98 -28.20
C TYR A 159 -9.17 50.91 -29.66
N VAL A 160 -9.41 49.81 -30.38
CA VAL A 160 -9.08 49.66 -31.79
C VAL A 160 -9.85 50.70 -32.64
N LEU A 161 -11.15 50.88 -32.39
CA LEU A 161 -11.93 51.95 -33.04
C LEU A 161 -11.39 53.36 -32.74
N ASP A 162 -11.04 53.61 -31.49
CA ASP A 162 -10.46 54.88 -31.06
C ASP A 162 -9.12 55.18 -31.75
N GLN A 163 -8.32 54.14 -32.01
CA GLN A 163 -7.10 54.29 -32.80
C GLN A 163 -7.37 54.65 -34.26
N GLU A 164 -8.40 54.07 -34.86
CA GLU A 164 -8.79 54.40 -36.25
C GLU A 164 -9.35 55.83 -36.34
N GLU A 165 -10.22 56.23 -35.41
CA GLU A 165 -10.78 57.59 -35.33
C GLU A 165 -9.70 58.66 -35.09
N TYR A 166 -8.68 58.33 -34.29
CA TYR A 166 -7.51 59.22 -34.11
C TYR A 166 -6.72 59.37 -35.41
N LYS A 167 -6.48 58.29 -36.15
CA LYS A 167 -5.81 58.32 -37.46
C LYS A 167 -6.57 59.17 -38.48
N MET A 168 -7.90 59.20 -38.41
CA MET A 168 -8.78 59.99 -39.22
C MET A 168 -8.92 61.42 -38.74
N GLY A 169 -8.29 61.82 -37.61
CA GLY A 169 -8.35 63.14 -37.03
C GLY A 169 -9.65 63.44 -36.27
N VAL A 170 -10.49 62.48 -36.01
CA VAL A 170 -11.76 62.66 -35.29
C VAL A 170 -11.56 62.71 -33.77
N LYS A 171 -10.64 61.96 -33.22
CA LYS A 171 -10.28 61.99 -31.80
C LYS A 171 -8.97 62.69 -31.49
N SER A 172 -8.88 63.28 -30.32
CA SER A 172 -7.66 63.89 -29.81
C SER A 172 -6.70 62.83 -29.25
N LYS A 173 -5.41 63.17 -29.19
CA LYS A 173 -4.39 62.30 -28.58
C LYS A 173 -4.69 62.01 -27.12
N ALA A 174 -5.19 62.95 -26.35
CA ALA A 174 -5.55 62.78 -24.95
C ALA A 174 -6.68 61.76 -24.78
N GLN A 175 -7.67 61.75 -25.66
CA GLN A 175 -8.76 60.77 -25.64
C GLN A 175 -8.26 59.37 -25.97
N LEU A 176 -7.34 59.21 -26.93
CA LEU A 176 -6.73 57.90 -27.23
C LEU A 176 -5.87 57.39 -26.07
N GLU A 177 -5.10 58.24 -25.39
CA GLU A 177 -4.32 57.87 -24.22
C GLU A 177 -5.20 57.35 -23.08
N VAL A 178 -6.33 58.00 -22.79
CA VAL A 178 -7.29 57.56 -21.78
C VAL A 178 -7.85 56.18 -22.13
N ALA A 179 -8.28 55.96 -23.37
CA ALA A 179 -8.80 54.69 -23.83
C ALA A 179 -7.76 53.57 -23.76
N ARG A 180 -6.50 53.91 -24.09
CA ARG A 180 -5.36 52.97 -23.94
C ARG A 180 -5.14 52.58 -22.48
N ASP A 181 -5.08 53.55 -21.59
CA ASP A 181 -4.82 53.33 -20.17
C ASP A 181 -5.94 52.49 -19.54
N GLU A 182 -7.19 52.72 -19.93
CA GLU A 182 -8.34 51.94 -19.48
C GLU A 182 -8.25 50.48 -19.99
N TYR A 183 -7.91 50.26 -21.26
CA TYR A 183 -7.70 48.93 -21.83
C TYR A 183 -6.53 48.22 -21.13
N GLU A 184 -5.37 48.88 -20.96
CA GLU A 184 -4.20 48.26 -20.32
C GLU A 184 -4.47 47.90 -18.84
N TYR A 185 -5.16 48.79 -18.10
CA TYR A 185 -5.58 48.52 -16.74
C TYR A 185 -6.49 47.27 -16.67
N LYS A 186 -7.51 47.23 -17.54
CA LYS A 186 -8.45 46.08 -17.58
C LYS A 186 -7.73 44.80 -17.95
N LYS A 187 -6.82 44.84 -18.91
CA LYS A 187 -6.00 43.71 -19.32
C LYS A 187 -5.19 43.15 -18.15
N LYS A 188 -4.50 43.99 -17.40
CA LYS A 188 -3.72 43.57 -16.22
C LYS A 188 -4.62 43.05 -15.11
N SER A 189 -5.76 43.70 -14.86
CA SER A 189 -6.73 43.27 -13.86
C SER A 189 -7.32 41.88 -14.19
N THR A 190 -7.71 41.67 -15.45
CA THR A 190 -8.23 40.36 -15.89
C THR A 190 -7.18 39.27 -15.82
N ALA A 191 -5.92 39.55 -16.14
CA ALA A 191 -4.81 38.58 -16.00
C ALA A 191 -4.61 38.19 -14.53
N LEU A 192 -4.64 39.12 -13.59
CA LEU A 192 -4.55 38.82 -12.17
C LEU A 192 -5.76 38.03 -11.65
N GLN A 193 -6.96 38.30 -12.15
CA GLN A 193 -8.15 37.50 -11.81
C GLN A 193 -8.04 36.07 -12.32
N LEU A 194 -7.50 35.84 -13.51
CA LEU A 194 -7.26 34.51 -14.07
C LEU A 194 -6.20 33.74 -13.27
N GLU A 195 -5.11 34.41 -12.91
CA GLU A 195 -4.08 33.83 -12.03
C GLU A 195 -4.66 33.49 -10.67
N GLY A 196 -5.47 34.37 -10.07
CA GLY A 196 -6.20 34.06 -8.83
C GLY A 196 -7.11 32.85 -8.93
N LEU A 197 -7.83 32.69 -10.05
CA LEU A 197 -8.66 31.49 -10.30
C LEU A 197 -7.82 30.21 -10.39
N GLN A 198 -6.69 30.28 -11.09
CA GLN A 198 -5.79 29.13 -11.21
C GLN A 198 -5.22 28.74 -9.83
N HIS A 199 -4.80 29.72 -9.05
CA HIS A 199 -4.31 29.51 -7.69
C HIS A 199 -5.42 28.91 -6.80
N ASP A 200 -6.62 29.47 -6.80
CA ASP A 200 -7.75 29.00 -5.99
C ASP A 200 -8.16 27.56 -6.40
N SER A 201 -8.10 27.25 -7.70
CA SER A 201 -8.33 25.89 -8.20
C SER A 201 -7.31 24.90 -7.64
N THR A 202 -6.02 25.26 -7.65
CA THR A 202 -4.95 24.43 -7.11
C THR A 202 -5.11 24.22 -5.61
N VAL A 203 -5.37 25.28 -4.86
CA VAL A 203 -5.62 25.22 -3.41
C VAL A 203 -6.84 24.36 -3.09
N THR A 204 -7.89 24.48 -3.89
CA THR A 204 -9.12 23.68 -3.73
C THR A 204 -8.84 22.18 -3.91
N VAL A 205 -8.07 21.79 -4.93
CA VAL A 205 -7.67 20.40 -5.16
C VAL A 205 -6.89 19.85 -3.96
N ILE A 206 -5.84 20.58 -3.52
CA ILE A 206 -5.02 20.18 -2.37
C ILE A 206 -5.87 20.06 -1.10
N ARG A 207 -6.77 21.02 -0.85
CA ARG A 207 -7.64 20.98 0.32
C ARG A 207 -8.60 19.80 0.29
N LYS A 208 -9.17 19.49 -0.88
CA LYS A 208 -10.03 18.34 -1.07
C LYS A 208 -9.28 17.02 -0.82
N GLU A 209 -8.07 16.91 -1.31
CA GLU A 209 -7.21 15.75 -1.10
C GLU A 209 -6.86 15.55 0.39
N LEU A 210 -6.48 16.63 1.09
CA LEU A 210 -6.23 16.58 2.54
C LEU A 210 -7.47 16.12 3.31
N MET A 211 -8.64 16.69 3.01
CA MET A 211 -9.90 16.32 3.66
C MET A 211 -10.31 14.87 3.34
N GLN A 212 -10.06 14.38 2.13
CA GLN A 212 -10.27 12.98 1.78
C GLN A 212 -9.34 12.06 2.59
N GLY A 213 -8.08 12.46 2.74
CA GLY A 213 -7.12 11.74 3.58
C GLY A 213 -7.55 11.66 5.05
N ASP A 214 -8.10 12.75 5.59
CA ASP A 214 -8.65 12.79 6.96
C ASP A 214 -9.84 11.83 7.10
N LEU A 215 -10.78 11.89 6.16
CA LEU A 215 -11.95 11.02 6.15
C LEU A 215 -11.56 9.53 6.06
N GLU A 216 -10.58 9.20 5.22
CA GLU A 216 -10.09 7.83 5.11
C GLU A 216 -9.40 7.35 6.41
N ARG A 217 -8.72 8.25 7.13
CA ARG A 217 -8.16 7.92 8.46
C ARG A 217 -9.26 7.59 9.48
N GLU A 218 -10.33 8.39 9.51
CA GLU A 218 -11.45 8.14 10.43
C GLU A 218 -12.22 6.87 10.06
N LYS A 219 -12.45 6.59 8.78
CA LYS A 219 -13.03 5.31 8.33
C LYS A 219 -12.20 4.10 8.78
N LYS A 220 -10.87 4.19 8.64
CA LYS A 220 -9.97 3.13 9.11
C LYS A 220 -9.99 2.97 10.62
N LYS A 221 -10.14 4.07 11.37
CA LYS A 221 -10.27 4.05 12.82
C LYS A 221 -11.57 3.36 13.23
N PHE A 222 -12.69 3.71 12.59
CA PHE A 222 -13.97 3.05 12.82
C PHE A 222 -13.93 1.56 12.45
N ALA A 223 -13.34 1.20 11.31
CA ALA A 223 -13.18 -0.20 10.91
C ALA A 223 -12.41 -1.02 11.97
N ARG A 224 -11.31 -0.47 12.50
CA ARG A 224 -10.57 -1.12 13.60
C ARG A 224 -11.38 -1.24 14.89
N ALA A 225 -12.26 -0.27 15.16
CA ALA A 225 -13.17 -0.35 16.29
C ALA A 225 -14.20 -1.48 16.09
N CYS A 226 -14.76 -1.62 14.89
CA CYS A 226 -15.66 -2.72 14.55
C CYS A 226 -14.97 -4.10 14.66
N GLU A 227 -13.70 -4.22 14.26
CA GLU A 227 -12.94 -5.47 14.45
C GLU A 227 -12.83 -5.89 15.92
N ARG A 228 -12.96 -4.97 16.85
CA ARG A 228 -12.99 -5.29 18.29
C ARG A 228 -14.29 -6.00 18.69
N LEU A 229 -15.41 -5.69 18.03
CA LEU A 229 -16.67 -6.44 18.25
C LEU A 229 -16.54 -7.91 17.84
N ASP A 230 -15.88 -8.17 16.72
CA ASP A 230 -15.66 -9.55 16.28
C ASP A 230 -14.84 -10.37 17.28
N LYS A 231 -14.00 -9.69 18.08
CA LYS A 231 -13.18 -10.33 19.12
C LYS A 231 -13.96 -10.68 20.38
N LEU A 232 -15.20 -10.18 20.54
CA LEU A 232 -16.09 -10.63 21.60
C LEU A 232 -16.62 -12.05 21.32
N VAL A 233 -16.56 -12.53 20.09
CA VAL A 233 -16.82 -13.92 19.74
C VAL A 233 -15.52 -14.69 19.75
N VAL A 234 -15.33 -15.51 20.77
CA VAL A 234 -14.14 -16.35 20.93
C VAL A 234 -14.31 -17.59 20.09
N ARG A 235 -13.38 -17.78 19.14
CA ARG A 235 -13.42 -18.88 18.17
C ARG A 235 -12.21 -19.79 18.29
N ALA A 236 -12.39 -21.05 17.91
CA ALA A 236 -11.31 -22.03 17.84
C ALA A 236 -10.26 -21.62 16.79
N PRO A 237 -8.96 -21.44 17.18
CA PRO A 237 -7.91 -21.04 16.25
C PRO A 237 -7.45 -22.19 15.34
N VAL A 238 -7.65 -23.42 15.77
CA VAL A 238 -7.26 -24.66 15.08
C VAL A 238 -8.32 -25.73 15.28
N LYS A 239 -8.30 -26.73 14.43
CA LYS A 239 -9.09 -27.95 14.64
C LYS A 239 -8.54 -28.76 15.82
N GLY A 240 -9.41 -29.17 16.75
CA GLY A 240 -9.02 -29.91 17.92
C GLY A 240 -10.18 -30.19 18.88
N GLN A 241 -9.90 -30.89 19.95
CA GLN A 241 -10.86 -31.17 20.98
C GLN A 241 -10.82 -30.08 22.06
N LEU A 242 -11.99 -29.57 22.45
CA LEU A 242 -12.13 -28.60 23.54
C LEU A 242 -11.98 -29.34 24.89
N SER A 243 -10.92 -29.05 25.63
CA SER A 243 -10.63 -29.74 26.88
C SER A 243 -11.55 -29.27 28.00
N PHE A 244 -11.58 -27.96 28.24
CA PHE A 244 -12.43 -27.36 29.27
C PHE A 244 -12.57 -25.83 29.02
N VAL A 245 -13.63 -25.25 29.57
CA VAL A 245 -13.91 -23.80 29.58
C VAL A 245 -13.92 -23.33 31.03
N LYS A 246 -12.96 -22.47 31.38
CA LYS A 246 -12.78 -22.01 32.78
C LYS A 246 -13.78 -20.96 33.27
N VAL A 247 -14.64 -20.46 32.39
CA VAL A 247 -15.55 -19.35 32.67
C VAL A 247 -17.00 -19.83 32.74
N THR A 248 -17.82 -19.09 33.50
CA THR A 248 -19.26 -19.34 33.63
C THR A 248 -20.07 -18.22 32.98
N THR A 249 -21.28 -18.55 32.54
CA THR A 249 -22.21 -17.53 31.98
C THR A 249 -22.49 -16.44 33.02
N GLY A 250 -22.43 -15.19 32.61
CA GLY A 250 -22.57 -14.01 33.47
C GLY A 250 -21.26 -13.55 34.15
N GLN A 251 -20.18 -14.33 34.07
CA GLN A 251 -18.89 -13.95 34.62
C GLN A 251 -18.25 -12.82 33.81
N GLN A 252 -17.66 -11.87 34.50
CA GLN A 252 -16.86 -10.83 33.86
C GLN A 252 -15.44 -11.32 33.60
N VAL A 253 -14.98 -11.19 32.39
CA VAL A 253 -13.66 -11.65 31.93
C VAL A 253 -12.88 -10.44 31.43
N GLY A 254 -11.63 -10.32 31.89
CA GLY A 254 -10.72 -9.29 31.42
C GLY A 254 -10.08 -9.61 30.06
N PRO A 255 -9.44 -8.66 29.43
CA PRO A 255 -8.61 -8.94 28.26
C PRO A 255 -7.41 -9.81 28.67
N ASN A 256 -7.11 -10.85 27.88
CA ASN A 256 -6.07 -11.86 28.09
C ASN A 256 -6.33 -12.88 29.23
N GLU A 257 -7.54 -13.02 29.65
CA GLU A 257 -7.98 -14.10 30.53
C GLU A 257 -8.43 -15.35 29.80
#